data_16e66381feed6fb079eed183e1598be5
#
_entry.id   16e66381feed6fb079eed183e1598be5
#
_cell.length_a   1.000
_cell.length_b   1.000
_cell.length_c   1.000
_cell.angle_alpha   90.00
_cell.angle_beta   90.00
_cell.angle_gamma   90.00
#
_symmetry.space_group_name_H-M   'P 1'
#
loop_
_entity.id
_entity.type
_entity.pdbx_description
1 polymer ?
#
loop_
_entity_poly.entity_id
_entity_poly.type
_entity_poly.pdbx_seq_one_letter_code
_entity_poly.pdbx_strand_id
1 'polypeptide(L)'
;MRAIVLLDGEPRFRPYPFAPPLDGPLRRAVDDAAGVLARTSGRFDGPVAFCHGVARDGAILRRRGRYAEAMVVFAEPTLAYRLGFALGVQLFVERPEGPTLFQLRGPSIGRDPLLWTASASGGLSSAGGPGEAVLADAAEEIGLAETDLPGFRPIAVVVSDDTGSALVVYHATLREGAEPEPDPVKVAEFAWADAPTELGAQVSPDTLASWAAVERWRSARAEEPKG
;
A
#
# COMPACT_ATOMS: atom_id res chain seq x y z
N MET A 1 7.90 -15.15 4.18
CA MET A 1 7.16 -15.09 5.49
C MET A 1 6.45 -13.75 5.54
N ARG A 2 5.18 -13.71 5.93
CA ARG A 2 4.43 -12.45 6.07
C ARG A 2 4.47 -12.00 7.52
N ALA A 3 4.82 -10.75 7.76
CA ALA A 3 4.71 -10.14 9.08
C ALA A 3 3.54 -9.15 9.07
N ILE A 4 2.65 -9.25 10.04
CA ILE A 4 1.57 -8.31 10.29
C ILE A 4 1.78 -7.75 11.70
N VAL A 5 1.95 -6.43 11.78
CA VAL A 5 2.08 -5.69 13.05
C VAL A 5 0.87 -4.77 13.16
N LEU A 6 -0.02 -5.05 14.11
CA LEU A 6 -1.17 -4.18 14.39
C LEU A 6 -0.68 -2.85 15.00
N LEU A 7 -1.39 -1.78 14.69
CA LEU A 7 -1.07 -0.42 15.11
C LEU A 7 -2.19 0.13 16.00
N ASP A 8 -1.78 0.88 17.03
CA ASP A 8 -2.70 1.63 17.92
C ASP A 8 -2.80 3.12 17.53
N GLY A 9 -2.11 3.54 16.47
CA GLY A 9 -2.08 4.92 15.99
C GLY A 9 -1.12 5.09 14.81
N GLU A 10 -0.92 6.34 14.35
CA GLU A 10 -0.04 6.65 13.23
C GLU A 10 1.38 6.10 13.45
N PRO A 11 1.92 5.36 12.47
CA PRO A 11 3.24 4.77 12.58
C PRO A 11 4.31 5.86 12.56
N ARG A 12 5.24 5.77 13.49
CA ARG A 12 6.41 6.64 13.52
C ARG A 12 7.47 6.10 12.58
N PHE A 13 8.16 7.01 11.89
CA PHE A 13 9.32 6.66 11.08
C PHE A 13 10.62 6.94 11.81
N ARG A 14 11.54 5.98 11.75
CA ARG A 14 12.93 6.17 12.18
C ARG A 14 13.84 6.01 10.96
N PRO A 15 14.81 6.90 10.78
CA PRO A 15 15.78 6.74 9.70
C PRO A 15 16.51 5.40 9.81
N TYR A 16 16.61 4.68 8.69
CA TYR A 16 17.54 3.57 8.56
C TYR A 16 18.86 4.13 7.98
N PRO A 17 19.97 4.10 8.74
CA PRO A 17 21.16 4.89 8.40
C PRO A 17 21.99 4.30 7.28
N PHE A 18 21.73 3.03 6.90
CA PHE A 18 22.55 2.35 5.92
C PHE A 18 21.94 2.41 4.53
N ALA A 19 22.72 2.95 3.57
CA ALA A 19 22.43 2.76 2.15
C ALA A 19 23.02 1.40 1.72
N PRO A 20 22.20 0.50 1.13
CA PRO A 20 22.73 -0.77 0.64
C PRO A 20 23.74 -0.50 -0.47
N PRO A 21 24.88 -1.19 -0.47
CA PRO A 21 25.80 -1.09 -1.58
C PRO A 21 25.17 -1.67 -2.84
N LEU A 22 25.09 -0.88 -3.89
CA LEU A 22 24.71 -1.37 -5.22
C LEU A 22 26.00 -1.92 -5.86
N ASP A 23 26.18 -3.24 -5.82
CA ASP A 23 27.25 -3.92 -6.55
C ASP A 23 26.96 -3.97 -8.06
N GLY A 24 27.90 -4.47 -8.85
CA GLY A 24 27.83 -4.40 -10.32
C GLY A 24 26.52 -4.94 -10.93
N PRO A 25 26.04 -6.16 -10.59
CA PRO A 25 24.78 -6.67 -11.11
C PRO A 25 23.57 -5.87 -10.66
N LEU A 26 23.48 -5.57 -9.36
CA LEU A 26 22.35 -4.84 -8.78
C LEU A 26 22.30 -3.39 -9.29
N ARG A 27 23.46 -2.73 -9.42
CA ARG A 27 23.53 -1.39 -10.01
C ARG A 27 23.00 -1.40 -11.44
N ARG A 28 23.44 -2.36 -12.28
CA ARG A 28 22.91 -2.48 -13.64
C ARG A 28 21.41 -2.67 -13.67
N ALA A 29 20.84 -3.55 -12.83
CA ALA A 29 19.41 -3.75 -12.76
C ALA A 29 18.64 -2.46 -12.42
N VAL A 30 19.14 -1.67 -11.47
CA VAL A 30 18.54 -0.38 -11.11
C VAL A 30 18.68 0.65 -12.25
N ASP A 31 19.85 0.71 -12.91
CA ASP A 31 20.06 1.63 -14.03
C ASP A 31 19.19 1.25 -15.25
N ASP A 32 19.01 -0.04 -15.51
CA ASP A 32 18.12 -0.54 -16.56
C ASP A 32 16.66 -0.19 -16.25
N ALA A 33 16.21 -0.38 -15.00
CA ALA A 33 14.88 0.02 -14.56
C ALA A 33 14.66 1.54 -14.69
N ALA A 34 15.64 2.36 -14.31
CA ALA A 34 15.60 3.81 -14.51
C ALA A 34 15.50 4.17 -15.99
N GLY A 35 16.23 3.45 -16.85
CA GLY A 35 16.16 3.59 -18.30
C GLY A 35 14.77 3.25 -18.88
N VAL A 36 14.09 2.25 -18.32
CA VAL A 36 12.70 1.92 -18.70
C VAL A 36 11.76 3.07 -18.32
N LEU A 37 11.85 3.56 -17.07
CA LEU A 37 11.03 4.69 -16.60
C LEU A 37 11.21 5.93 -17.46
N ALA A 38 12.45 6.29 -17.79
CA ALA A 38 12.75 7.46 -18.63
C ALA A 38 12.12 7.40 -20.03
N ARG A 39 11.86 6.18 -20.55
CA ARG A 39 11.23 5.98 -21.87
C ARG A 39 9.72 5.80 -21.81
N THR A 40 9.15 5.66 -20.61
CA THR A 40 7.70 5.45 -20.43
C THR A 40 7.04 6.77 -20.10
N SER A 41 6.14 7.24 -20.99
CA SER A 41 5.41 8.48 -20.80
C SER A 41 4.62 8.46 -19.48
N GLY A 42 4.66 9.58 -18.77
CA GLY A 42 3.96 9.76 -17.50
C GLY A 42 4.61 9.04 -16.29
N ARG A 43 5.77 8.40 -16.46
CA ARG A 43 6.52 7.76 -15.37
C ARG A 43 7.86 8.45 -15.17
N PHE A 44 8.28 8.56 -13.93
CA PHE A 44 9.58 9.10 -13.58
C PHE A 44 10.20 8.34 -12.41
N ASP A 45 11.52 8.34 -12.33
CA ASP A 45 12.26 7.71 -11.26
C ASP A 45 12.33 8.64 -10.03
N GLY A 46 11.18 8.81 -9.38
CA GLY A 46 11.02 9.66 -8.23
C GLY A 46 11.52 9.05 -6.92
N PRO A 47 11.58 9.87 -5.86
CA PRO A 47 11.95 9.39 -4.54
C PRO A 47 10.85 8.53 -3.93
N VAL A 48 11.22 7.36 -3.40
CA VAL A 48 10.34 6.45 -2.67
C VAL A 48 10.94 6.06 -1.33
N ALA A 49 10.07 5.59 -0.43
CA ALA A 49 10.46 5.05 0.85
C ALA A 49 10.62 3.53 0.80
N PHE A 50 11.54 3.01 1.62
CA PHE A 50 11.75 1.59 1.85
C PHE A 50 11.70 1.28 3.33
N CYS A 51 11.06 0.16 3.69
CA CYS A 51 11.02 -0.39 5.03
C CYS A 51 12.14 -1.42 5.19
N HIS A 52 12.99 -1.25 6.19
CA HIS A 52 14.01 -2.22 6.61
C HIS A 52 13.61 -3.01 7.86
N GLY A 53 12.41 -2.81 8.34
CA GLY A 53 11.83 -3.51 9.49
C GLY A 53 10.92 -2.61 10.31
N VAL A 54 10.19 -3.24 11.20
CA VAL A 54 9.35 -2.58 12.21
C VAL A 54 9.98 -2.84 13.57
N ALA A 55 10.31 -1.77 14.29
CA ALA A 55 10.90 -1.86 15.61
C ALA A 55 9.85 -2.36 16.63
N ARG A 56 10.30 -2.83 17.82
CA ARG A 56 9.40 -3.36 18.86
C ARG A 56 8.35 -2.36 19.33
N ASP A 57 8.62 -1.06 19.22
CA ASP A 57 7.69 0.02 19.57
C ASP A 57 6.80 0.48 18.40
N GLY A 58 6.70 -0.32 17.31
CA GLY A 58 5.88 -0.06 16.14
C GLY A 58 6.49 0.95 15.15
N ALA A 59 7.68 1.51 15.43
CA ALA A 59 8.31 2.44 14.50
C ALA A 59 8.84 1.72 13.26
N ILE A 60 8.58 2.27 12.07
CA ILE A 60 9.08 1.77 10.79
C ILE A 60 10.49 2.30 10.54
N LEU A 61 11.45 1.41 10.33
CA LEU A 61 12.82 1.77 9.94
C LEU A 61 12.83 2.11 8.45
N ARG A 62 12.87 3.42 8.13
CA ARG A 62 12.69 3.96 6.79
C ARG A 62 14.00 4.41 6.15
N ARG A 63 14.25 3.96 4.92
CA ARG A 63 15.29 4.47 4.02
C ARG A 63 14.66 5.24 2.86
N ARG A 64 15.34 6.24 2.36
CA ARG A 64 15.03 6.87 1.07
C ARG A 64 15.69 6.09 -0.07
N GLY A 65 15.01 5.98 -1.19
CA GLY A 65 15.51 5.39 -2.42
C GLY A 65 14.81 5.95 -3.64
N ARG A 66 14.99 5.30 -4.79
CA ARG A 66 14.41 5.67 -6.08
C ARG A 66 13.36 4.65 -6.50
N TYR A 67 12.40 5.06 -7.32
CA TYR A 67 11.37 4.15 -7.83
C TYR A 67 11.96 3.01 -8.69
N ALA A 68 13.08 3.25 -9.39
CA ALA A 68 13.83 2.20 -10.08
C ALA A 68 14.30 1.07 -9.15
N GLU A 69 14.71 1.38 -7.91
CA GLU A 69 15.04 0.35 -6.91
C GLU A 69 13.79 -0.47 -6.52
N ALA A 70 12.63 0.19 -6.38
CA ALA A 70 11.38 -0.50 -6.09
C ALA A 70 10.96 -1.43 -7.23
N MET A 71 11.12 -1.02 -8.49
CA MET A 71 10.87 -1.88 -9.65
C MET A 71 11.72 -3.14 -9.64
N VAL A 72 13.00 -3.02 -9.25
CA VAL A 72 13.91 -4.18 -9.12
C VAL A 72 13.43 -5.11 -8.01
N VAL A 73 13.00 -4.57 -6.87
CA VAL A 73 12.43 -5.36 -5.77
C VAL A 73 11.12 -6.04 -6.18
N PHE A 74 10.24 -5.37 -6.93
CA PHE A 74 8.99 -5.98 -7.41
C PHE A 74 9.23 -7.09 -8.42
N ALA A 75 10.27 -6.97 -9.25
CA ALA A 75 10.65 -8.01 -10.21
C ALA A 75 11.33 -9.22 -9.54
N GLU A 76 12.07 -8.97 -8.46
CA GLU A 76 12.77 -9.99 -7.67
C GLU A 76 12.60 -9.68 -6.17
N PRO A 77 11.50 -10.13 -5.54
CA PRO A 77 11.16 -9.78 -4.16
C PRO A 77 12.22 -10.14 -3.11
N THR A 78 13.05 -11.15 -3.38
CA THR A 78 14.17 -11.53 -2.48
C THR A 78 15.17 -10.41 -2.28
N LEU A 79 15.28 -9.48 -3.23
CA LEU A 79 16.16 -8.30 -3.12
C LEU A 79 15.66 -7.29 -2.08
N ALA A 80 14.42 -7.41 -1.59
CA ALA A 80 13.91 -6.58 -0.49
C ALA A 80 14.74 -6.72 0.79
N TYR A 81 15.34 -7.88 1.03
CA TYR A 81 16.24 -8.07 2.18
C TYR A 81 17.54 -7.24 2.09
N ARG A 82 17.92 -6.83 0.89
CA ARG A 82 19.07 -5.94 0.67
C ARG A 82 18.65 -4.49 0.52
N LEU A 83 17.68 -4.22 -0.36
CA LEU A 83 17.26 -2.86 -0.71
C LEU A 83 16.24 -2.26 0.25
N GLY A 84 15.60 -3.08 1.08
CA GLY A 84 14.40 -2.77 1.83
C GLY A 84 13.14 -3.12 1.05
N PHE A 85 12.05 -3.34 1.76
CA PHE A 85 10.73 -3.56 1.19
C PHE A 85 10.17 -2.22 0.69
N ALA A 86 9.71 -2.15 -0.54
CA ALA A 86 9.12 -0.93 -1.08
C ALA A 86 7.90 -0.52 -0.25
N LEU A 87 7.95 0.67 0.34
CA LEU A 87 6.93 1.12 1.28
C LEU A 87 5.77 1.79 0.53
N GLY A 88 4.58 1.34 0.82
CA GLY A 88 3.34 1.87 0.26
C GLY A 88 2.24 1.97 1.31
N VAL A 89 1.06 2.37 0.85
CA VAL A 89 -0.15 2.54 1.64
C VAL A 89 -1.32 1.84 0.97
N GLN A 90 -2.26 1.35 1.78
CA GLN A 90 -3.55 0.84 1.32
C GLN A 90 -4.66 1.30 2.25
N LEU A 91 -5.81 1.66 1.69
CA LEU A 91 -7.02 2.02 2.40
C LEU A 91 -8.14 1.03 2.06
N PHE A 92 -8.82 0.55 3.09
CA PHE A 92 -10.07 -0.19 2.98
C PHE A 92 -11.21 0.69 3.50
N VAL A 93 -12.13 1.04 2.62
CA VAL A 93 -13.34 1.82 2.93
C VAL A 93 -14.51 0.87 3.04
N GLU A 94 -15.17 0.87 4.20
CA GLU A 94 -16.29 0.00 4.53
C GLU A 94 -17.60 0.80 4.62
N ARG A 95 -18.70 0.28 4.09
CA ARG A 95 -20.02 0.83 4.38
C ARG A 95 -20.39 0.60 5.84
N PRO A 96 -21.24 1.45 6.45
CA PRO A 96 -21.66 1.28 7.85
C PRO A 96 -22.23 -0.11 8.16
N GLU A 97 -22.91 -0.73 7.20
CA GLU A 97 -23.58 -2.02 7.37
C GLU A 97 -22.85 -3.19 6.75
N GLY A 98 -21.60 -3.05 6.30
CA GLY A 98 -20.95 -4.26 5.83
C GLY A 98 -19.93 -4.16 4.72
N PRO A 99 -20.24 -4.23 3.42
CA PRO A 99 -19.20 -4.55 2.44
C PRO A 99 -18.14 -3.46 2.30
N THR A 100 -16.93 -3.91 1.97
CA THR A 100 -15.75 -3.08 1.70
C THR A 100 -15.67 -2.77 0.21
N LEU A 101 -15.26 -1.55 -0.13
CA LEU A 101 -14.98 -1.12 -1.50
C LEU A 101 -13.65 -1.70 -1.97
N PHE A 102 -13.65 -2.29 -3.16
CA PHE A 102 -12.46 -2.69 -3.89
C PHE A 102 -12.46 -2.04 -5.26
N GLN A 103 -11.26 -1.77 -5.80
CA GLN A 103 -11.10 -1.23 -7.14
C GLN A 103 -10.35 -2.20 -8.05
N LEU A 104 -10.82 -2.35 -9.29
CA LEU A 104 -10.08 -2.96 -10.38
C LEU A 104 -9.18 -1.91 -11.00
N ARG A 105 -7.87 -2.11 -10.95
CA ARG A 105 -6.90 -1.14 -11.47
C ARG A 105 -6.99 -1.00 -12.97
N GLY A 106 -6.82 0.23 -13.46
CA GLY A 106 -6.81 0.51 -14.90
C GLY A 106 -5.64 -0.17 -15.63
N PRO A 107 -5.76 -0.43 -16.94
CA PRO A 107 -4.74 -1.14 -17.71
C PRO A 107 -3.42 -0.37 -17.87
N SER A 108 -3.43 0.95 -17.70
CA SER A 108 -2.25 1.82 -17.82
C SER A 108 -1.44 1.97 -16.53
N ILE A 109 -1.95 1.41 -15.41
CA ILE A 109 -1.29 1.51 -14.10
C ILE A 109 -0.02 0.66 -14.08
N GLY A 110 1.04 1.21 -13.49
CA GLY A 110 2.37 0.61 -13.54
C GLY A 110 2.55 -0.68 -12.75
N ARG A 111 1.75 -0.91 -11.72
CA ARG A 111 1.81 -2.09 -10.89
C ARG A 111 0.44 -2.73 -10.78
N ASP A 112 0.40 -4.06 -10.88
CA ASP A 112 -0.82 -4.85 -10.77
C ASP A 112 -1.97 -4.36 -11.68
N PRO A 113 -1.71 -4.06 -12.99
CA PRO A 113 -2.78 -3.62 -13.89
C PRO A 113 -3.83 -4.72 -14.00
N LEU A 114 -5.10 -4.33 -14.06
CA LEU A 114 -6.25 -5.23 -14.16
C LEU A 114 -6.37 -6.26 -13.01
N LEU A 115 -5.79 -5.94 -11.84
CA LEU A 115 -6.03 -6.70 -10.61
C LEU A 115 -6.93 -5.90 -9.66
N TRP A 116 -7.77 -6.62 -8.92
CA TRP A 116 -8.53 -6.07 -7.81
C TRP A 116 -7.58 -5.69 -6.67
N THR A 117 -7.75 -4.48 -6.14
CA THR A 117 -6.96 -3.97 -5.02
C THR A 117 -7.86 -3.37 -3.93
N ALA A 118 -7.25 -2.91 -2.84
CA ALA A 118 -7.91 -2.11 -1.81
C ALA A 118 -8.66 -0.91 -2.42
N SER A 119 -9.46 -0.20 -1.64
CA SER A 119 -10.25 0.96 -2.08
C SER A 119 -9.39 2.06 -2.69
N ALA A 120 -8.22 2.34 -2.08
CA ALA A 120 -7.17 3.19 -2.64
C ALA A 120 -5.79 2.64 -2.27
N SER A 121 -4.79 2.86 -3.11
CA SER A 121 -3.44 2.35 -2.86
C SER A 121 -2.36 3.08 -3.63
N GLY A 122 -1.21 3.32 -3.00
CA GLY A 122 -0.09 3.97 -3.63
C GLY A 122 1.26 3.70 -3.00
N GLY A 123 2.31 4.15 -3.67
CA GLY A 123 3.66 4.14 -3.15
C GLY A 123 3.90 5.31 -2.21
N LEU A 124 4.58 5.08 -1.09
CA LEU A 124 4.92 6.18 -0.20
C LEU A 124 6.16 6.94 -0.71
N SER A 125 6.01 8.24 -0.94
CA SER A 125 7.13 9.10 -1.22
C SER A 125 8.06 9.23 0.01
N SER A 126 9.31 9.57 -0.21
CA SER A 126 10.25 9.72 0.90
C SER A 126 9.99 10.93 1.81
N ALA A 127 9.07 11.83 1.46
CA ALA A 127 8.85 13.11 2.12
C ALA A 127 7.56 13.19 2.96
N GLY A 128 6.48 12.45 2.60
CA GLY A 128 5.18 12.53 3.27
C GLY A 128 4.97 11.54 4.40
N GLY A 129 3.91 11.77 5.17
CA GLY A 129 3.33 10.79 6.08
C GLY A 129 2.46 9.77 5.33
N PRO A 130 2.28 8.55 5.88
CA PRO A 130 1.47 7.55 5.20
C PRO A 130 -0.02 7.90 5.18
N GLY A 131 -0.54 8.55 6.22
CA GLY A 131 -1.94 9.00 6.26
C GLY A 131 -2.23 10.06 5.19
N GLU A 132 -1.36 11.08 5.05
CA GLU A 132 -1.50 12.09 4.00
C GLU A 132 -1.45 11.45 2.60
N ALA A 133 -0.52 10.50 2.39
CA ALA A 133 -0.37 9.83 1.10
C ALA A 133 -1.64 9.05 0.72
N VAL A 134 -2.18 8.25 1.63
CA VAL A 134 -3.36 7.43 1.32
C VAL A 134 -4.63 8.25 1.15
N LEU A 135 -4.77 9.39 1.86
CA LEU A 135 -5.88 10.33 1.66
C LEU A 135 -5.76 11.03 0.30
N ALA A 136 -4.55 11.37 -0.14
CA ALA A 136 -4.33 11.91 -1.47
C ALA A 136 -4.69 10.87 -2.56
N ASP A 137 -4.28 9.60 -2.39
CA ASP A 137 -4.65 8.51 -3.29
C ASP A 137 -6.17 8.29 -3.30
N ALA A 138 -6.85 8.34 -2.14
CA ALA A 138 -8.31 8.22 -2.05
C ALA A 138 -9.02 9.34 -2.82
N ALA A 139 -8.58 10.59 -2.65
CA ALA A 139 -9.15 11.72 -3.37
C ALA A 139 -8.91 11.60 -4.89
N GLU A 140 -7.73 11.12 -5.31
CA GLU A 140 -7.34 11.02 -6.71
C GLU A 140 -7.94 9.79 -7.42
N GLU A 141 -8.00 8.63 -6.75
CA GLU A 141 -8.45 7.37 -7.37
C GLU A 141 -9.96 7.17 -7.26
N ILE A 142 -10.56 7.55 -6.13
CA ILE A 142 -11.96 7.23 -5.80
C ILE A 142 -12.81 8.44 -5.43
N GLY A 143 -12.27 9.67 -5.55
CA GLY A 143 -13.03 10.91 -5.34
C GLY A 143 -13.47 11.17 -3.89
N LEU A 144 -12.94 10.43 -2.89
CA LEU A 144 -13.32 10.59 -1.49
C LEU A 144 -12.36 11.51 -0.74
N ALA A 145 -12.90 12.55 -0.12
CA ALA A 145 -12.16 13.43 0.78
C ALA A 145 -12.08 12.84 2.21
N GLU A 146 -11.18 13.34 3.03
CA GLU A 146 -11.05 12.92 4.44
C GLU A 146 -12.38 13.05 5.21
N THR A 147 -13.18 14.08 4.90
CA THR A 147 -14.51 14.29 5.51
C THR A 147 -15.53 13.21 5.16
N ASP A 148 -15.30 12.43 4.11
CA ASP A 148 -16.14 11.31 3.69
C ASP A 148 -15.73 9.98 4.34
N LEU A 149 -14.66 9.99 5.13
CA LEU A 149 -13.98 8.84 5.70
C LEU A 149 -13.95 8.87 7.26
N PRO A 150 -15.10 8.92 7.94
CA PRO A 150 -15.13 8.88 9.39
C PRO A 150 -14.45 7.61 9.91
N GLY A 151 -13.75 7.76 11.05
CA GLY A 151 -13.00 6.66 11.66
C GLY A 151 -11.73 6.28 10.89
N PHE A 152 -11.29 7.11 9.92
CA PHE A 152 -10.00 6.93 9.24
C PHE A 152 -8.86 6.77 10.24
N ARG A 153 -8.13 5.67 10.12
CA ARG A 153 -6.99 5.33 10.99
C ARG A 153 -6.10 4.26 10.40
N PRO A 154 -4.82 4.24 10.74
CA PRO A 154 -3.95 3.11 10.49
C PRO A 154 -4.36 1.92 11.38
N ILE A 155 -4.27 0.72 10.83
CA ILE A 155 -4.60 -0.51 11.55
C ILE A 155 -3.45 -1.50 11.60
N ALA A 156 -2.54 -1.48 10.61
CA ALA A 156 -1.41 -2.41 10.57
C ALA A 156 -0.27 -1.94 9.69
N VAL A 157 0.91 -2.53 9.90
CA VAL A 157 1.97 -2.63 8.89
C VAL A 157 2.06 -4.08 8.45
N VAL A 158 2.00 -4.31 7.14
CA VAL A 158 2.11 -5.63 6.51
C VAL A 158 3.40 -5.68 5.71
N VAL A 159 4.25 -6.67 5.97
CA VAL A 159 5.48 -6.91 5.20
C VAL A 159 5.31 -8.22 4.44
N SER A 160 5.43 -8.16 3.12
CA SER A 160 5.22 -9.30 2.22
C SER A 160 6.51 -9.67 1.49
N ASP A 161 7.06 -10.84 1.80
CA ASP A 161 8.22 -11.39 1.11
C ASP A 161 7.90 -11.75 -0.35
N ASP A 162 6.63 -12.11 -0.62
CA ASP A 162 6.19 -12.59 -1.93
C ASP A 162 6.13 -11.46 -2.97
N THR A 163 6.00 -10.22 -2.50
CA THR A 163 5.85 -9.03 -3.37
C THR A 163 6.96 -8.00 -3.19
N GLY A 164 7.81 -8.16 -2.17
CA GLY A 164 8.83 -7.19 -1.82
C GLY A 164 8.28 -5.87 -1.27
N SER A 165 7.04 -5.88 -0.74
CA SER A 165 6.33 -4.71 -0.27
C SER A 165 6.23 -4.64 1.24
N ALA A 166 6.21 -3.42 1.78
CA ALA A 166 5.73 -3.11 3.11
C ALA A 166 4.60 -2.09 3.00
N LEU A 167 3.45 -2.37 3.59
CA LEU A 167 2.25 -1.55 3.43
C LEU A 167 1.76 -1.07 4.78
N VAL A 168 1.53 0.24 4.90
CA VAL A 168 0.73 0.77 5.99
C VAL A 168 -0.73 0.67 5.58
N VAL A 169 -1.49 -0.11 6.33
CA VAL A 169 -2.88 -0.41 6.04
C VAL A 169 -3.76 0.49 6.88
N TYR A 170 -4.69 1.17 6.22
CA TYR A 170 -5.69 2.05 6.80
C TYR A 170 -7.08 1.46 6.64
N HIS A 171 -7.94 1.83 7.54
CA HIS A 171 -9.37 1.54 7.51
C HIS A 171 -10.17 2.82 7.74
N ALA A 172 -11.30 2.94 7.05
CA ALA A 172 -12.29 3.99 7.26
C ALA A 172 -13.70 3.46 7.01
N THR A 173 -14.68 4.12 7.59
CA THR A 173 -16.11 3.92 7.24
C THR A 173 -16.50 4.99 6.23
N LEU A 174 -17.29 4.64 5.22
CA LEU A 174 -17.86 5.61 4.30
C LEU A 174 -18.93 6.42 5.01
N ARG A 175 -18.88 7.74 4.91
CA ARG A 175 -19.94 8.62 5.42
C ARG A 175 -21.26 8.35 4.69
N GLU A 176 -22.36 8.35 5.42
CA GLU A 176 -23.70 8.22 4.82
C GLU A 176 -23.95 9.30 3.76
N GLY A 177 -24.39 8.86 2.59
CA GLY A 177 -24.65 9.72 1.43
C GLY A 177 -23.41 10.13 0.65
N ALA A 178 -22.20 9.74 1.04
CA ALA A 178 -21.02 9.87 0.21
C ALA A 178 -20.99 8.73 -0.82
N GLU A 179 -20.61 9.05 -2.06
CA GLU A 179 -20.49 8.06 -3.14
C GLU A 179 -19.11 8.17 -3.77
N PRO A 180 -18.39 7.04 -3.95
CA PRO A 180 -17.11 7.03 -4.64
C PRO A 180 -17.28 7.42 -6.12
N GLU A 181 -16.37 8.26 -6.62
CA GLU A 181 -16.28 8.64 -8.02
C GLU A 181 -14.92 8.19 -8.59
N PRO A 182 -14.88 7.12 -9.41
CA PRO A 182 -13.61 6.60 -9.92
C PRO A 182 -12.97 7.53 -10.94
N ASP A 183 -11.65 7.73 -10.83
CA ASP A 183 -10.86 8.24 -11.96
C ASP A 183 -10.83 7.15 -13.05
N PRO A 184 -11.46 7.35 -14.23
CA PRO A 184 -11.57 6.33 -15.25
C PRO A 184 -10.22 5.95 -15.91
N VAL A 185 -9.18 6.73 -15.68
CA VAL A 185 -7.82 6.42 -16.15
C VAL A 185 -7.14 5.43 -15.19
N LYS A 186 -7.40 5.56 -13.87
CA LYS A 186 -6.76 4.76 -12.83
C LYS A 186 -7.57 3.54 -12.42
N VAL A 187 -8.88 3.65 -12.44
CA VAL A 187 -9.83 2.65 -11.93
C VAL A 187 -10.74 2.20 -13.07
N ALA A 188 -10.66 0.92 -13.42
CA ALA A 188 -11.50 0.34 -14.47
C ALA A 188 -12.90 -0.01 -13.96
N GLU A 189 -13.01 -0.42 -12.68
CA GLU A 189 -14.27 -0.88 -12.08
C GLU A 189 -14.20 -0.79 -10.56
N PHE A 190 -15.37 -0.67 -9.92
CA PHE A 190 -15.56 -0.82 -8.47
C PHE A 190 -16.42 -2.01 -8.13
N ALA A 191 -16.14 -2.63 -6.99
CA ALA A 191 -17.01 -3.63 -6.39
C ALA A 191 -17.09 -3.46 -4.87
N TRP A 192 -18.27 -3.70 -4.33
CA TRP A 192 -18.50 -3.85 -2.91
C TRP A 192 -18.58 -5.34 -2.58
N ALA A 193 -17.71 -5.82 -1.70
CA ALA A 193 -17.65 -7.23 -1.32
C ALA A 193 -17.29 -7.38 0.17
N ASP A 194 -17.70 -8.48 0.78
CA ASP A 194 -17.36 -8.76 2.18
C ASP A 194 -15.89 -9.22 2.33
N ALA A 195 -15.33 -9.79 1.26
CA ALA A 195 -13.94 -10.17 1.19
C ALA A 195 -13.40 -10.11 -0.26
N PRO A 196 -12.08 -9.83 -0.46
CA PRO A 196 -11.51 -9.78 -1.80
C PRO A 196 -11.59 -11.10 -2.56
N THR A 197 -11.73 -12.23 -1.87
CA THR A 197 -11.88 -13.56 -2.49
C THR A 197 -13.19 -13.72 -3.28
N GLU A 198 -14.20 -12.89 -3.01
CA GLU A 198 -15.47 -12.87 -3.76
C GLU A 198 -15.32 -12.22 -5.15
N LEU A 199 -14.25 -11.47 -5.37
CA LEU A 199 -13.96 -10.78 -6.63
C LEU A 199 -13.30 -11.72 -7.67
N GLY A 200 -13.17 -13.01 -7.37
CA GLY A 200 -12.55 -14.00 -8.25
C GLY A 200 -11.02 -14.08 -8.10
N ALA A 201 -10.36 -14.68 -9.11
CA ALA A 201 -8.94 -15.04 -9.01
C ALA A 201 -7.96 -13.90 -9.24
N GLN A 202 -8.42 -12.73 -9.68
CA GLN A 202 -7.55 -11.60 -10.09
C GLN A 202 -7.41 -10.55 -8.99
N VAL A 203 -7.05 -10.98 -7.78
CA VAL A 203 -6.77 -10.06 -6.65
C VAL A 203 -5.27 -9.90 -6.48
N SER A 204 -4.82 -8.66 -6.28
CA SER A 204 -3.41 -8.37 -6.00
C SER A 204 -2.92 -9.12 -4.75
N PRO A 205 -1.75 -9.76 -4.79
CA PRO A 205 -1.17 -10.42 -3.62
C PRO A 205 -0.98 -9.46 -2.42
N ASP A 206 -0.68 -8.20 -2.68
CA ASP A 206 -0.58 -7.18 -1.64
C ASP A 206 -1.92 -6.92 -0.96
N THR A 207 -3.01 -6.90 -1.72
CA THR A 207 -4.36 -6.74 -1.18
C THR A 207 -4.78 -7.93 -0.32
N LEU A 208 -4.49 -9.16 -0.76
CA LEU A 208 -4.74 -10.36 0.05
C LEU A 208 -3.95 -10.36 1.36
N ALA A 209 -2.69 -9.92 1.32
CA ALA A 209 -1.86 -9.81 2.52
C ALA A 209 -2.39 -8.75 3.49
N SER A 210 -2.83 -7.59 2.98
CA SER A 210 -3.39 -6.50 3.77
C SER A 210 -4.78 -6.85 4.31
N TRP A 211 -5.59 -7.58 3.55
CA TRP A 211 -6.89 -8.05 4.01
C TRP A 211 -6.77 -8.95 5.24
N ALA A 212 -5.79 -9.84 5.27
CA ALA A 212 -5.52 -10.63 6.46
C ALA A 212 -5.22 -9.77 7.71
N ALA A 213 -4.67 -8.56 7.51
CA ALA A 213 -4.49 -7.62 8.61
C ALA A 213 -5.82 -6.95 9.03
N VAL A 214 -6.70 -6.64 8.08
CA VAL A 214 -8.07 -6.13 8.37
C VAL A 214 -8.84 -7.15 9.21
N GLU A 215 -8.84 -8.42 8.82
CA GLU A 215 -9.52 -9.49 9.56
C GLU A 215 -8.98 -9.64 10.98
N ARG A 216 -7.65 -9.63 11.16
CA ARG A 216 -7.01 -9.69 12.48
C ARG A 216 -7.39 -8.50 13.35
N TRP A 217 -7.39 -7.30 12.77
CA TRP A 217 -7.77 -6.09 13.49
C TRP A 217 -9.24 -6.11 13.90
N ARG A 218 -10.16 -6.56 13.02
CA ARG A 218 -11.59 -6.74 13.35
C ARG A 218 -11.78 -7.74 14.49
N SER A 219 -11.08 -8.87 14.45
CA SER A 219 -11.15 -9.90 15.48
C SER A 219 -10.66 -9.38 16.83
N ALA A 220 -9.53 -8.67 16.86
CA ALA A 220 -9.01 -8.09 18.09
C ALA A 220 -9.99 -7.11 18.75
N ARG A 221 -10.69 -6.30 17.95
CA ARG A 221 -11.69 -5.34 18.46
C ARG A 221 -12.97 -6.01 18.95
N ALA A 222 -13.37 -7.14 18.39
CA ALA A 222 -14.54 -7.88 18.84
C ALA A 222 -14.33 -8.51 20.21
N GLU A 223 -13.09 -8.75 20.60
CA GLU A 223 -12.68 -9.32 21.89
C GLU A 223 -12.50 -8.25 22.99
N GLU A 224 -12.45 -6.95 22.63
CA GLU A 224 -12.40 -5.87 23.62
C GLU A 224 -13.69 -5.83 24.43
N PRO A 225 -13.65 -5.89 25.77
CA PRO A 225 -14.84 -5.82 26.59
C PRO A 225 -15.53 -4.47 26.34
N LYS A 226 -16.81 -4.52 25.96
CA LYS A 226 -17.64 -3.32 25.86
C LYS A 226 -17.75 -2.74 27.27
N GLY A 227 -16.90 -1.73 27.55
CA GLY A 227 -16.88 -1.01 28.82
C GLY A 227 -18.17 -0.25 29.12
#